data_ddda34a5a283504b954367cb29cf34d7
#
_entry.id   ddda34a5a283504b954367cb29cf34d7
#
_cell.length_a   1.000
_cell.length_b   1.000
_cell.length_c   1.000
_cell.angle_alpha   90.00
_cell.angle_beta   90.00
_cell.angle_gamma   90.00
#
_symmetry.space_group_name_H-M   'P 1'
#
loop_
_entity.id
_entity.type
_entity.pdbx_description
1 polymer ?
#
loop_
_entity_poly.entity_id
_entity_poly.type
_entity_poly.pdbx_seq_one_letter_code
_entity_poly.pdbx_strand_id
1 'polypeptide(L)'
;MRKGTKRRAANKAESKSKPADNHKSEEENHEDQQGANADPQPSKNEAQRGRPKKAKVSKEEEEPEYFEDQRDLEDLWKEVFPVGTEWDQLDTVYQYKWNFSVLEDAFEEGGDLYNKKVYLFGCTEPQLVPFRDEAKVTMIPVVVAVVSPFPPSDKIGIKSVQRETEEIVPMKQMKMDWVPYIPLGKRGSMVERLKNYQIFILRCNQRRAGLKHLKIDRVKKFEYCLPYYYNPFQEDEIEQSTIVDLLFPIDPKPVFGEFDWELDELEEFTDKLIEGEELPADQKEPFKNFVKEKVREAKKANREAREARKKALAEMSEEAKAAYENMKFFKFYPAPSPDTPDVSRVKSAFINRYYGKAHKVI
;
A
#
# COMPACT_ATOMS: atom_id res chain seq x y z
N MET A 1 -51.58 -33.43 19.01
CA MET A 1 -51.70 -33.31 20.48
C MET A 1 -50.61 -32.38 20.94
N ARG A 2 -51.03 -31.21 21.33
CA ARG A 2 -50.98 -30.58 22.66
C ARG A 2 -49.57 -30.16 23.02
N LYS A 3 -49.25 -28.93 23.14
CA LYS A 3 -49.58 -27.70 23.89
C LYS A 3 -48.26 -27.18 24.39
N GLY A 4 -47.82 -25.99 24.17
CA GLY A 4 -48.30 -24.69 24.66
C GLY A 4 -47.49 -24.35 25.89
N THR A 5 -46.96 -23.24 26.08
CA THR A 5 -47.38 -21.94 26.52
C THR A 5 -46.14 -21.15 26.95
N LYS A 6 -45.83 -19.94 26.47
CA LYS A 6 -46.28 -18.62 26.87
C LYS A 6 -45.63 -18.01 28.14
N ARG A 7 -45.03 -16.82 27.92
CA ARG A 7 -45.17 -15.56 28.67
C ARG A 7 -44.10 -15.31 29.75
N ARG A 8 -43.58 -14.12 30.04
CA ARG A 8 -43.93 -12.69 29.88
C ARG A 8 -42.66 -11.90 30.27
N ALA A 9 -42.26 -10.86 29.64
CA ALA A 9 -42.63 -9.46 29.63
C ALA A 9 -42.27 -8.67 30.91
N ALA A 10 -41.44 -7.62 30.63
CA ALA A 10 -41.51 -6.23 30.98
C ALA A 10 -41.18 -5.76 32.41
N ASN A 11 -40.36 -4.76 32.48
CA ASN A 11 -40.54 -3.39 32.97
C ASN A 11 -39.19 -2.66 32.95
N LYS A 12 -38.93 -1.56 32.26
CA LYS A 12 -39.43 -0.18 32.32
C LYS A 12 -39.28 0.53 33.65
N ALA A 13 -38.39 1.51 33.66
CA ALA A 13 -38.39 2.83 34.31
C ALA A 13 -37.03 3.50 34.05
N GLU A 14 -36.85 4.52 33.27
CA GLU A 14 -37.17 5.96 33.36
C GLU A 14 -36.73 6.63 34.67
N SER A 15 -35.77 7.57 34.50
CA SER A 15 -35.81 8.96 34.94
C SER A 15 -34.43 9.58 34.73
N LYS A 16 -34.30 10.57 33.84
CA LYS A 16 -34.36 12.02 34.02
C LYS A 16 -33.42 12.48 35.15
N SER A 17 -32.44 13.35 34.89
CA SER A 17 -32.54 14.77 34.58
C SER A 17 -31.14 15.41 34.47
N LYS A 18 -31.02 16.34 33.57
CA LYS A 18 -30.05 17.46 33.56
C LYS A 18 -30.47 18.50 34.61
N PRO A 19 -29.78 19.65 34.86
CA PRO A 19 -28.77 20.37 34.08
C PRO A 19 -27.64 21.08 34.88
N ALA A 20 -26.70 21.66 34.12
CA ALA A 20 -26.05 23.00 34.17
C ALA A 20 -25.44 23.50 35.48
N ASP A 21 -24.29 24.12 35.48
CA ASP A 21 -23.85 25.45 35.12
C ASP A 21 -22.34 25.61 35.40
N ASN A 22 -21.58 26.14 34.45
CA ASN A 22 -21.13 27.50 34.27
C ASN A 22 -20.24 28.08 35.36
N HIS A 23 -18.96 28.37 35.00
CA HIS A 23 -18.17 29.60 35.26
C HIS A 23 -16.79 29.39 34.68
N LYS A 24 -16.36 29.99 33.59
CA LYS A 24 -16.02 31.35 33.18
C LYS A 24 -15.21 32.17 34.22
N SER A 25 -13.97 32.44 33.84
CA SER A 25 -13.17 33.67 34.02
C SER A 25 -11.79 33.39 33.42
N GLU A 26 -11.43 33.91 32.28
CA GLU A 26 -10.99 35.28 31.95
C GLU A 26 -9.74 35.67 32.71
N GLU A 27 -8.70 35.88 31.88
CA GLU A 27 -7.85 37.05 31.71
C GLU A 27 -6.88 37.32 32.89
N GLU A 28 -5.70 37.78 32.74
CA GLU A 28 -5.08 38.77 31.84
C GLU A 28 -3.54 38.72 31.93
N ASN A 29 -2.96 39.25 30.89
CA ASN A 29 -1.64 39.82 30.67
C ASN A 29 -0.99 40.52 31.89
N HIS A 30 0.33 40.51 31.94
CA HIS A 30 1.13 41.73 31.96
C HIS A 30 2.56 41.54 31.53
N GLU A 31 2.93 42.34 30.56
CA GLU A 31 4.27 42.79 30.18
C GLU A 31 4.93 43.53 31.35
N ASP A 32 6.24 43.56 31.40
CA ASP A 32 7.12 44.69 31.30
C ASP A 32 8.45 44.53 32.05
N GLN A 33 9.48 44.77 31.32
CA GLN A 33 10.53 45.79 31.38
C GLN A 33 11.71 45.66 32.35
N GLN A 34 12.86 45.59 31.69
CA GLN A 34 14.03 46.50 31.80
C GLN A 34 14.82 46.62 33.11
N GLY A 35 16.13 46.57 32.90
CA GLY A 35 17.16 47.23 33.71
C GLY A 35 18.46 46.43 33.74
N ALA A 36 19.40 46.62 32.96
CA ALA A 36 20.48 47.58 32.74
C ALA A 36 21.50 47.66 33.91
N ASN A 37 22.76 47.56 33.49
CA ASN A 37 24.01 48.07 34.15
C ASN A 37 24.69 47.11 35.16
N ALA A 38 25.98 46.94 35.17
CA ALA A 38 27.15 47.61 34.61
C ALA A 38 28.40 46.75 34.88
N ASP A 39 29.36 46.86 34.00
CA ASP A 39 30.76 46.48 34.16
C ASP A 39 31.41 47.16 35.38
N PRO A 40 32.53 46.66 35.96
CA PRO A 40 33.81 47.00 35.35
C PRO A 40 34.91 45.94 35.41
N GLN A 41 35.78 45.96 34.43
CA GLN A 41 37.16 45.49 34.45
C GLN A 41 38.02 46.26 35.47
N PRO A 42 39.26 45.79 35.92
CA PRO A 42 40.38 45.73 35.00
C PRO A 42 41.52 44.70 35.28
N SER A 43 42.26 44.49 34.21
CA SER A 43 43.72 44.51 34.07
C SER A 43 44.61 43.30 34.34
N LYS A 44 45.35 42.96 33.28
CA LYS A 44 46.80 42.66 33.14
C LYS A 44 47.31 41.31 33.63
N ASN A 45 47.88 40.47 32.79
CA ASN A 45 49.19 40.52 32.17
C ASN A 45 49.46 39.24 31.35
N GLU A 46 49.94 39.46 30.18
CA GLU A 46 51.01 38.80 29.40
C GLU A 46 51.47 37.38 29.79
N ALA A 47 51.33 36.47 28.83
CA ALA A 47 52.45 35.63 28.36
C ALA A 47 52.11 35.00 26.98
N GLN A 48 52.81 35.48 25.98
CA GLN A 48 52.97 34.87 24.65
C GLN A 48 53.49 33.44 24.79
N ARG A 49 52.76 32.48 24.23
CA ARG A 49 53.37 31.25 23.68
C ARG A 49 52.65 30.89 22.40
N GLY A 50 53.35 31.09 21.32
CA GLY A 50 52.97 30.75 19.96
C GLY A 50 52.64 29.24 19.86
N ARG A 51 51.43 28.94 19.42
CA ARG A 51 51.08 27.62 18.92
C ARG A 51 51.38 27.58 17.43
N PRO A 52 52.11 26.56 16.93
CA PRO A 52 52.36 26.41 15.51
C PRO A 52 51.02 26.15 14.81
N LYS A 53 50.77 26.85 13.72
CA LYS A 53 49.68 26.57 12.79
C LYS A 53 49.85 25.14 12.26
N LYS A 54 49.02 24.23 12.73
CA LYS A 54 48.86 22.91 12.09
C LYS A 54 48.35 23.15 10.67
N ALA A 55 49.15 22.74 9.71
CA ALA A 55 48.77 22.63 8.31
C ALA A 55 47.48 21.81 8.24
N LYS A 56 46.51 22.34 7.48
CA LYS A 56 45.27 21.65 7.13
C LYS A 56 45.69 20.53 6.16
N VAL A 57 45.93 19.33 6.72
CA VAL A 57 46.01 18.12 5.94
C VAL A 57 44.61 17.95 5.35
N SER A 58 44.51 18.03 4.04
CA SER A 58 43.34 17.60 3.30
C SER A 58 43.07 16.15 3.74
N LYS A 59 42.00 15.96 4.50
CA LYS A 59 41.44 14.64 4.69
C LYS A 59 41.01 14.18 3.30
N GLU A 60 41.75 13.28 2.71
CA GLU A 60 41.23 12.41 1.67
C GLU A 60 39.95 11.83 2.31
N GLU A 61 38.83 12.04 1.63
CA GLU A 61 37.61 11.35 1.95
C GLU A 61 37.92 9.87 1.71
N GLU A 62 38.22 9.15 2.78
CA GLU A 62 38.25 7.68 2.73
C GLU A 62 36.88 7.25 2.20
N GLU A 63 36.84 6.71 0.99
CA GLU A 63 35.68 6.01 0.48
C GLU A 63 35.27 5.01 1.55
N PRO A 64 33.98 4.94 1.93
CA PRO A 64 33.56 4.03 2.95
C PRO A 64 33.90 2.61 2.51
N GLU A 65 34.81 1.97 3.22
CA GLU A 65 35.15 0.58 3.00
C GLU A 65 33.84 -0.24 3.07
N TYR A 66 33.46 -0.76 1.92
CA TYR A 66 32.27 -1.61 1.79
C TYR A 66 32.62 -2.95 2.39
N PHE A 67 32.24 -3.14 3.66
CA PHE A 67 32.26 -4.49 4.23
C PHE A 67 31.12 -5.29 3.60
N GLU A 68 31.46 -6.29 2.83
CA GLU A 68 30.54 -7.37 2.45
C GLU A 68 30.02 -8.00 3.74
N ASP A 69 28.91 -7.46 4.22
CA ASP A 69 28.16 -8.10 5.28
C ASP A 69 27.67 -9.43 4.70
N GLN A 70 28.11 -10.54 5.26
CA GLN A 70 27.47 -11.83 5.03
C GLN A 70 25.98 -11.65 5.33
N ARG A 71 25.20 -11.47 4.28
CA ARG A 71 23.76 -11.25 4.39
C ARG A 71 23.13 -12.61 4.57
N ASP A 72 22.55 -12.84 5.73
CA ASP A 72 21.65 -13.96 5.93
C ASP A 72 20.31 -13.60 5.27
N LEU A 73 20.11 -14.08 4.05
CA LEU A 73 18.91 -13.83 3.23
C LEU A 73 17.89 -14.96 3.32
N GLU A 74 18.21 -16.08 3.99
CA GLU A 74 17.34 -17.28 4.05
C GLU A 74 15.92 -16.97 4.54
N ASP A 75 15.80 -16.03 5.47
CA ASP A 75 14.50 -15.60 6.02
C ASP A 75 13.94 -14.34 5.35
N LEU A 76 14.62 -13.79 4.35
CA LEU A 76 14.19 -12.54 3.70
C LEU A 76 12.76 -12.65 3.15
N TRP A 77 12.46 -13.74 2.45
CA TRP A 77 11.15 -13.96 1.86
C TRP A 77 10.01 -13.99 2.89
N LYS A 78 10.26 -14.51 4.09
CA LYS A 78 9.25 -14.56 5.17
C LYS A 78 8.91 -13.16 5.70
N GLU A 79 9.88 -12.25 5.70
CA GLU A 79 9.71 -10.89 6.20
C GLU A 79 8.82 -10.01 5.31
N VAL A 80 8.62 -10.36 4.04
CA VAL A 80 7.78 -9.59 3.11
C VAL A 80 6.32 -10.00 3.12
N PHE A 81 5.97 -11.20 3.61
CA PHE A 81 4.61 -11.75 3.60
C PHE A 81 3.66 -11.22 4.67
N PRO A 82 4.07 -10.68 5.82
CA PRO A 82 3.14 -10.03 6.74
C PRO A 82 2.29 -8.91 6.13
N VAL A 83 2.74 -8.36 4.99
CA VAL A 83 1.97 -7.42 4.17
C VAL A 83 1.77 -8.03 2.79
N GLY A 84 0.60 -7.84 2.18
CA GLY A 84 0.30 -8.41 0.85
C GLY A 84 -0.25 -9.83 0.85
N THR A 85 -0.47 -10.40 2.04
CA THR A 85 -1.13 -11.69 2.21
C THR A 85 -2.35 -11.52 3.10
N GLU A 86 -3.43 -12.18 2.77
CA GLU A 86 -4.59 -12.26 3.67
C GLU A 86 -4.14 -12.89 4.99
N TRP A 87 -4.57 -12.30 6.09
CA TRP A 87 -4.07 -12.67 7.41
C TRP A 87 -4.39 -14.13 7.80
N ASP A 88 -5.53 -14.64 7.35
CA ASP A 88 -6.00 -16.01 7.55
C ASP A 88 -5.27 -17.02 6.66
N GLN A 89 -4.65 -16.56 5.57
CA GLN A 89 -3.87 -17.38 4.64
C GLN A 89 -2.38 -17.45 4.99
N LEU A 90 -1.92 -16.64 5.92
CA LEU A 90 -0.49 -16.57 6.26
C LEU A 90 0.04 -17.91 6.80
N ASP A 91 -0.75 -18.62 7.59
CA ASP A 91 -0.37 -19.95 8.12
C ASP A 91 -0.25 -20.98 7.00
N THR A 92 -1.09 -20.89 5.95
CA THR A 92 -1.00 -21.78 4.78
C THR A 92 0.25 -21.52 3.96
N VAL A 93 0.69 -20.26 3.86
CA VAL A 93 1.97 -19.90 3.21
C VAL A 93 3.14 -20.53 3.95
N TYR A 94 3.15 -20.50 5.28
CA TYR A 94 4.24 -21.07 6.10
C TYR A 94 4.11 -22.58 6.35
N GLN A 95 3.07 -23.23 5.85
CA GLN A 95 2.90 -24.66 5.95
C GLN A 95 4.04 -25.43 5.27
N TYR A 96 4.59 -24.87 4.19
CA TYR A 96 5.69 -25.45 3.42
C TYR A 96 7.00 -24.68 3.67
N LYS A 97 8.11 -25.39 3.58
CA LYS A 97 9.46 -24.83 3.59
C LYS A 97 9.85 -24.41 2.17
N TRP A 98 9.26 -23.30 1.71
CA TRP A 98 9.56 -22.77 0.39
C TRP A 98 11.05 -22.41 0.26
N ASN A 99 11.64 -22.76 -0.88
CA ASN A 99 13.00 -22.43 -1.22
C ASN A 99 13.05 -21.17 -2.09
N PHE A 100 13.63 -20.10 -1.57
CA PHE A 100 13.84 -18.84 -2.28
C PHE A 100 15.32 -18.56 -2.55
N SER A 101 16.15 -19.60 -2.76
CA SER A 101 17.56 -19.41 -3.11
C SER A 101 17.74 -18.54 -4.36
N VAL A 102 16.83 -18.62 -5.32
CA VAL A 102 16.82 -17.73 -6.52
C VAL A 102 16.72 -16.24 -6.18
N LEU A 103 16.05 -15.88 -5.08
CA LEU A 103 16.01 -14.51 -4.58
C LEU A 103 17.34 -14.12 -3.93
N GLU A 104 17.95 -15.03 -3.18
CA GLU A 104 19.23 -14.84 -2.53
C GLU A 104 20.35 -14.67 -3.57
N ASP A 105 20.41 -15.59 -4.54
CA ASP A 105 21.37 -15.57 -5.66
C ASP A 105 21.26 -14.26 -6.48
N ALA A 106 20.05 -13.69 -6.61
CA ALA A 106 19.87 -12.44 -7.33
C ALA A 106 20.56 -11.24 -6.66
N PHE A 107 20.83 -11.30 -5.37
CA PHE A 107 21.58 -10.27 -4.62
C PHE A 107 23.09 -10.51 -4.59
N GLU A 108 23.56 -11.68 -5.00
CA GLU A 108 24.97 -11.99 -5.08
C GLU A 108 25.65 -11.38 -6.30
N GLU A 109 26.98 -11.45 -6.35
CA GLU A 109 27.78 -10.90 -7.44
C GLU A 109 27.39 -11.55 -8.78
N GLY A 110 27.03 -10.73 -9.75
CA GLY A 110 26.50 -11.18 -11.04
C GLY A 110 24.99 -11.38 -11.10
N GLY A 111 24.29 -11.31 -9.97
CA GLY A 111 22.83 -11.39 -9.91
C GLY A 111 22.12 -10.13 -10.40
N ASP A 112 20.84 -10.27 -10.75
CA ASP A 112 20.02 -9.19 -11.30
C ASP A 112 19.83 -8.02 -10.34
N LEU A 113 19.90 -8.25 -9.03
CA LEU A 113 19.67 -7.26 -7.96
C LEU A 113 20.98 -6.81 -7.27
N TYR A 114 22.10 -7.35 -7.73
CA TYR A 114 23.40 -7.02 -7.14
C TYR A 114 23.69 -5.52 -7.18
N ASN A 115 24.09 -4.97 -6.06
CA ASN A 115 24.45 -3.55 -5.87
C ASN A 115 23.37 -2.54 -6.24
N LYS A 116 22.09 -2.97 -6.31
CA LYS A 116 20.96 -2.10 -6.62
C LYS A 116 20.13 -1.83 -5.37
N LYS A 117 19.49 -0.66 -5.35
CA LYS A 117 18.50 -0.33 -4.32
C LYS A 117 17.18 -1.00 -4.69
N VAL A 118 16.70 -1.90 -3.83
CA VAL A 118 15.58 -2.79 -4.11
C VAL A 118 14.51 -2.67 -3.01
N TYR A 119 13.26 -2.61 -3.45
CA TYR A 119 12.10 -2.61 -2.58
C TYR A 119 11.33 -3.91 -2.77
N LEU A 120 11.12 -4.65 -1.68
CA LEU A 120 10.51 -5.98 -1.72
C LEU A 120 9.14 -5.99 -1.04
N PHE A 121 8.19 -6.64 -1.67
CA PHE A 121 6.91 -6.98 -1.05
C PHE A 121 6.46 -8.37 -1.47
N GLY A 122 5.67 -9.02 -0.61
CA GLY A 122 5.11 -10.34 -0.88
C GLY A 122 3.71 -10.23 -1.45
N CYS A 123 3.36 -11.18 -2.30
CA CYS A 123 1.99 -11.47 -2.69
C CYS A 123 1.78 -12.98 -2.74
N THR A 124 0.54 -13.41 -2.73
CA THR A 124 0.18 -14.83 -2.82
C THR A 124 -0.71 -15.06 -4.02
N GLU A 125 -0.49 -16.20 -4.68
CA GLU A 125 -1.29 -16.62 -5.82
C GLU A 125 -1.95 -17.96 -5.50
N PRO A 126 -3.29 -18.05 -5.52
CA PRO A 126 -3.98 -19.33 -5.41
C PRO A 126 -3.82 -20.10 -6.72
N GLN A 127 -3.19 -21.25 -6.67
CA GLN A 127 -2.98 -22.11 -7.83
C GLN A 127 -3.32 -23.56 -7.52
N LEU A 128 -3.86 -24.27 -8.53
CA LEU A 128 -4.07 -25.70 -8.46
C LEU A 128 -2.77 -26.38 -8.85
N VAL A 129 -2.06 -26.91 -7.88
CA VAL A 129 -0.75 -27.56 -8.08
C VAL A 129 -0.76 -29.01 -7.60
N PRO A 130 -0.13 -29.93 -8.33
CA PRO A 130 0.04 -31.29 -7.88
C PRO A 130 1.06 -31.36 -6.75
N PHE A 131 0.70 -32.07 -5.69
CA PHE A 131 1.60 -32.38 -4.59
C PHE A 131 1.29 -33.77 -4.04
N ARG A 132 2.27 -34.72 -4.10
CA ARG A 132 2.12 -36.10 -3.62
C ARG A 132 0.86 -36.79 -4.12
N ASP A 133 0.69 -36.92 -5.42
CA ASP A 133 -0.43 -37.59 -6.10
C ASP A 133 -1.80 -36.93 -5.97
N GLU A 134 -1.90 -35.78 -5.28
CA GLU A 134 -3.14 -34.98 -5.18
C GLU A 134 -2.97 -33.62 -5.82
N ALA A 135 -4.01 -33.14 -6.51
CA ALA A 135 -4.06 -31.76 -6.99
C ALA A 135 -4.82 -30.93 -5.95
N LYS A 136 -4.14 -29.94 -5.36
CA LYS A 136 -4.70 -29.08 -4.32
C LYS A 136 -4.53 -27.60 -4.69
N VAL A 137 -5.55 -26.80 -4.41
CA VAL A 137 -5.39 -25.34 -4.47
C VAL A 137 -4.49 -24.92 -3.31
N THR A 138 -3.33 -24.35 -3.66
CA THR A 138 -2.34 -23.91 -2.69
C THR A 138 -2.03 -22.43 -2.91
N MET A 139 -1.89 -21.68 -1.83
CA MET A 139 -1.43 -20.30 -1.87
C MET A 139 0.09 -20.28 -2.07
N ILE A 140 0.51 -19.92 -3.27
CA ILE A 140 1.92 -19.86 -3.62
C ILE A 140 2.47 -18.50 -3.20
N PRO A 141 3.52 -18.45 -2.36
CA PRO A 141 4.18 -17.19 -2.04
C PRO A 141 5.02 -16.70 -3.22
N VAL A 142 4.93 -15.42 -3.50
CA VAL A 142 5.67 -14.75 -4.58
C VAL A 142 6.28 -13.47 -4.03
N VAL A 143 7.57 -13.26 -4.26
CA VAL A 143 8.27 -12.02 -3.87
C VAL A 143 8.40 -11.12 -5.09
N VAL A 144 7.94 -9.88 -4.94
CA VAL A 144 8.12 -8.85 -5.96
C VAL A 144 9.23 -7.91 -5.53
N ALA A 145 10.21 -7.72 -6.42
CA ALA A 145 11.34 -6.82 -6.24
C ALA A 145 11.25 -5.65 -7.21
N VAL A 146 11.28 -4.44 -6.69
CA VAL A 146 11.26 -3.21 -7.46
C VAL A 146 12.62 -2.52 -7.34
N VAL A 147 13.33 -2.41 -8.45
CA VAL A 147 14.60 -1.67 -8.52
C VAL A 147 14.31 -0.22 -8.80
N SER A 148 14.58 0.64 -7.83
CA SER A 148 14.31 2.07 -7.92
C SER A 148 15.19 2.85 -6.93
N PRO A 149 15.62 4.08 -7.24
CA PRO A 149 16.38 4.94 -6.33
C PRO A 149 15.51 5.47 -5.17
N PHE A 150 14.18 5.46 -5.31
CA PHE A 150 13.22 5.89 -4.30
C PHE A 150 12.09 4.85 -4.11
N PRO A 151 11.35 4.90 -3.01
CA PRO A 151 10.24 3.99 -2.79
C PRO A 151 9.22 4.04 -3.94
N PRO A 152 8.77 2.88 -4.47
CA PRO A 152 7.87 2.83 -5.63
C PRO A 152 6.48 3.39 -5.32
N SER A 153 6.09 3.44 -4.06
CA SER A 153 4.79 3.96 -3.62
C SER A 153 4.85 4.49 -2.20
N ASP A 154 4.01 5.45 -1.89
CA ASP A 154 3.68 5.96 -0.55
C ASP A 154 2.24 5.63 -0.14
N LYS A 155 1.52 4.93 -1.02
CA LYS A 155 0.13 4.54 -0.84
C LYS A 155 -0.02 3.02 -0.87
N ILE A 156 -1.10 2.57 -0.28
CA ILE A 156 -1.49 1.16 -0.24
C ILE A 156 -2.90 1.02 -0.77
N GLY A 157 -3.14 0.00 -1.58
CA GLY A 157 -4.46 -0.43 -1.98
C GLY A 157 -4.94 -1.51 -1.03
N ILE A 158 -6.11 -1.32 -0.44
CA ILE A 158 -6.76 -2.27 0.43
C ILE A 158 -7.90 -2.91 -0.34
N LYS A 159 -7.78 -4.21 -0.59
CA LYS A 159 -8.84 -5.01 -1.20
C LYS A 159 -9.33 -6.03 -0.17
N SER A 160 -10.61 -6.04 0.07
CA SER A 160 -11.28 -7.07 0.88
C SER A 160 -12.27 -7.82 0.00
N VAL A 161 -12.37 -9.13 0.16
CA VAL A 161 -13.38 -9.98 -0.51
C VAL A 161 -14.80 -9.49 -0.19
N GLN A 162 -14.98 -8.75 0.90
CA GLN A 162 -16.26 -8.23 1.36
C GLN A 162 -16.53 -6.78 0.92
N ARG A 163 -15.59 -6.14 0.21
CA ARG A 163 -15.74 -4.79 -0.31
C ARG A 163 -15.78 -4.81 -1.83
N GLU A 164 -16.80 -4.22 -2.39
CA GLU A 164 -16.95 -4.05 -3.83
C GLU A 164 -15.92 -3.06 -4.39
N THR A 165 -15.53 -2.07 -3.57
CA THR A 165 -14.58 -1.03 -3.96
C THR A 165 -13.28 -1.13 -3.19
N GLU A 166 -12.17 -0.92 -3.89
CA GLU A 166 -10.85 -0.83 -3.30
C GLU A 166 -10.62 0.54 -2.67
N GLU A 167 -10.06 0.55 -1.46
CA GLU A 167 -9.69 1.77 -0.75
C GLU A 167 -8.18 2.02 -0.93
N ILE A 168 -7.82 3.18 -1.47
CA ILE A 168 -6.43 3.61 -1.63
C ILE A 168 -6.12 4.64 -0.55
N VAL A 169 -5.18 4.32 0.32
CA VAL A 169 -4.82 5.16 1.47
C VAL A 169 -3.32 5.37 1.57
N PRO A 170 -2.86 6.48 2.19
CA PRO A 170 -1.44 6.65 2.52
C PRO A 170 -0.93 5.53 3.42
N MET A 171 0.26 4.97 3.13
CA MET A 171 0.89 3.91 3.94
C MET A 171 1.01 4.30 5.42
N LYS A 172 1.33 5.57 5.70
CA LYS A 172 1.46 6.10 7.08
C LYS A 172 0.16 5.97 7.89
N GLN A 173 -0.99 6.10 7.24
CA GLN A 173 -2.30 5.95 7.88
C GLN A 173 -2.50 4.52 8.40
N MET A 174 -1.94 3.54 7.69
CA MET A 174 -1.97 2.13 8.07
C MET A 174 -0.74 1.71 8.88
N LYS A 175 0.12 2.69 9.28
CA LYS A 175 1.40 2.45 9.95
C LYS A 175 2.30 1.48 9.18
N MET A 176 2.22 1.55 7.87
CA MET A 176 3.07 0.87 6.93
C MET A 176 4.16 1.81 6.43
N ASP A 177 5.32 1.23 6.14
CA ASP A 177 6.44 1.94 5.54
C ASP A 177 7.42 0.97 4.86
N TRP A 178 8.25 1.51 3.98
CA TRP A 178 9.42 0.84 3.44
C TRP A 178 10.56 0.94 4.44
N VAL A 179 10.94 -0.17 5.04
CA VAL A 179 11.99 -0.20 6.05
C VAL A 179 13.19 -0.99 5.58
N PRO A 180 14.42 -0.60 5.96
CA PRO A 180 15.60 -1.38 5.65
C PRO A 180 15.48 -2.81 6.17
N TYR A 181 15.87 -3.78 5.37
CA TYR A 181 15.99 -5.16 5.83
C TYR A 181 17.22 -5.32 6.69
N ILE A 182 17.04 -5.77 7.92
CA ILE A 182 18.12 -6.07 8.86
C ILE A 182 17.96 -7.53 9.27
N PRO A 183 18.94 -8.39 8.95
CA PRO A 183 18.94 -9.81 9.34
C PRO A 183 18.72 -9.98 10.84
N LEU A 184 18.01 -11.05 11.23
CA LEU A 184 17.64 -11.30 12.64
C LEU A 184 18.85 -11.30 13.59
N GLY A 185 19.98 -11.89 13.18
CA GLY A 185 21.21 -11.97 13.97
C GLY A 185 21.91 -10.64 14.22
N LYS A 186 21.58 -9.58 13.44
CA LYS A 186 22.27 -8.29 13.50
C LYS A 186 21.43 -7.16 14.11
N ARG A 187 20.22 -7.45 14.61
CA ARG A 187 19.29 -6.42 15.15
C ARG A 187 19.75 -5.73 16.42
N GLY A 188 20.78 -6.25 17.10
CA GLY A 188 21.24 -5.76 18.41
C GLY A 188 22.37 -4.74 18.39
N SER A 189 23.09 -4.55 17.29
CA SER A 189 24.39 -3.84 17.36
C SER A 189 24.56 -2.60 16.46
N MET A 190 23.57 -2.18 15.66
CA MET A 190 23.87 -1.19 14.61
C MET A 190 22.76 -0.21 14.27
N VAL A 191 22.58 0.80 15.12
CA VAL A 191 21.71 1.96 14.80
C VAL A 191 22.44 3.04 14.00
N GLU A 192 23.76 3.07 13.96
CA GLU A 192 24.53 4.19 13.40
C GLU A 192 24.97 4.05 11.93
N ARG A 193 24.86 2.85 11.30
CA ARG A 193 25.26 2.64 9.89
C ARG A 193 24.10 2.62 8.91
N LEU A 194 23.00 3.30 9.23
CA LEU A 194 21.74 3.27 8.45
C LEU A 194 21.80 3.96 7.08
N LYS A 195 22.90 4.52 6.63
CA LYS A 195 22.94 5.35 5.43
C LYS A 195 23.05 4.57 4.10
N ASN A 196 23.41 3.29 4.11
CA ASN A 196 23.72 2.54 2.89
C ASN A 196 22.94 1.23 2.70
N TYR A 197 21.70 1.15 3.21
CA TYR A 197 20.89 -0.02 2.95
C TYR A 197 20.43 -0.07 1.49
N GLN A 198 20.55 -1.25 0.90
CA GLN A 198 20.12 -1.52 -0.47
C GLN A 198 18.79 -2.28 -0.53
N ILE A 199 18.48 -3.04 0.50
CA ILE A 199 17.26 -3.86 0.56
C ILE A 199 16.26 -3.23 1.52
N PHE A 200 15.09 -2.92 1.00
CA PHE A 200 13.95 -2.38 1.76
C PHE A 200 12.78 -3.34 1.65
N ILE A 201 12.06 -3.53 2.73
CA ILE A 201 10.87 -4.37 2.76
C ILE A 201 9.65 -3.56 3.20
N LEU A 202 8.50 -3.89 2.68
CA LEU A 202 7.24 -3.30 3.13
C LEU A 202 6.86 -3.91 4.49
N ARG A 203 6.76 -3.08 5.51
CA ARG A 203 6.37 -3.49 6.87
C ARG A 203 5.13 -2.80 7.36
N CYS A 204 4.32 -3.54 8.11
CA CYS A 204 3.21 -3.03 8.89
C CYS A 204 3.47 -3.25 10.38
N ASN A 205 3.74 -2.18 11.12
CA ASN A 205 4.03 -2.26 12.55
C ASN A 205 2.82 -2.73 13.36
N GLN A 206 1.59 -2.47 12.91
CA GLN A 206 0.37 -2.93 13.59
C GLN A 206 0.16 -4.43 13.45
N ARG A 207 0.52 -5.03 12.30
CA ARG A 207 0.31 -6.46 12.05
C ARG A 207 1.19 -7.33 12.94
N ARG A 208 2.39 -6.89 13.27
CA ARG A 208 3.30 -7.62 14.17
C ARG A 208 2.86 -7.64 15.63
N ALA A 209 2.33 -6.52 16.12
CA ALA A 209 2.04 -6.34 17.56
C ALA A 209 0.54 -6.48 17.88
N GLY A 210 -0.35 -6.31 16.93
CA GLY A 210 -1.71 -5.89 17.19
C GLY A 210 -2.82 -6.82 16.73
N LEU A 211 -2.55 -7.82 15.89
CA LEU A 211 -3.61 -8.74 15.43
C LEU A 211 -4.25 -9.50 16.59
N LYS A 212 -3.47 -9.79 17.64
CA LYS A 212 -3.97 -10.47 18.86
C LYS A 212 -4.90 -9.60 19.71
N HIS A 213 -4.87 -8.28 19.55
CA HIS A 213 -5.58 -7.32 20.39
C HIS A 213 -6.55 -6.40 19.62
N LEU A 214 -6.61 -6.51 18.30
CA LEU A 214 -7.52 -5.70 17.49
C LEU A 214 -8.90 -6.37 17.39
N LYS A 215 -9.95 -5.53 17.40
CA LYS A 215 -11.29 -5.97 17.05
C LYS A 215 -11.30 -6.49 15.60
N ILE A 216 -12.06 -7.53 15.34
CA ILE A 216 -12.20 -8.20 14.02
C ILE A 216 -12.43 -7.20 12.88
N ASP A 217 -13.26 -6.18 13.09
CA ASP A 217 -13.55 -5.14 12.09
C ASP A 217 -12.32 -4.31 11.70
N ARG A 218 -11.35 -4.15 12.62
CA ARG A 218 -10.08 -3.50 12.33
C ARG A 218 -9.08 -4.46 11.69
N VAL A 219 -9.11 -5.74 12.06
CA VAL A 219 -8.29 -6.78 11.45
C VAL A 219 -8.61 -6.91 9.97
N LYS A 220 -9.90 -6.91 9.62
CA LYS A 220 -10.37 -6.95 8.22
C LYS A 220 -9.82 -5.83 7.33
N LYS A 221 -9.49 -4.66 7.90
CA LYS A 221 -8.84 -3.57 7.14
C LYS A 221 -7.42 -3.88 6.70
N PHE A 222 -6.79 -4.90 7.27
CA PHE A 222 -5.42 -5.32 6.95
C PHE A 222 -5.36 -6.63 6.18
N GLU A 223 -6.52 -7.15 5.73
CA GLU A 223 -6.60 -8.48 5.12
C GLU A 223 -5.72 -8.61 3.89
N TYR A 224 -5.77 -7.63 3.01
CA TYR A 224 -4.97 -7.66 1.81
C TYR A 224 -4.55 -6.24 1.42
N CYS A 225 -3.29 -5.93 1.63
CA CYS A 225 -2.73 -4.63 1.31
C CYS A 225 -1.58 -4.79 0.33
N LEU A 226 -1.68 -4.14 -0.81
CA LEU A 226 -0.62 -4.08 -1.82
C LEU A 226 -0.16 -2.65 -2.03
N PRO A 227 1.13 -2.43 -2.33
CA PRO A 227 1.59 -1.11 -2.73
C PRO A 227 0.80 -0.63 -3.95
N TYR A 228 0.21 0.55 -3.82
CA TYR A 228 -0.47 1.20 -4.93
C TYR A 228 0.54 2.00 -5.74
N TYR A 229 0.79 1.55 -6.96
CA TYR A 229 1.72 2.19 -7.86
C TYR A 229 0.98 3.04 -8.88
N TYR A 230 1.21 4.34 -8.83
CA TYR A 230 0.72 5.27 -9.82
C TYR A 230 1.85 5.61 -10.80
N ASN A 231 1.67 5.26 -12.07
CA ASN A 231 2.61 5.61 -13.12
C ASN A 231 2.10 6.83 -13.89
N PRO A 232 2.72 8.02 -13.74
CA PRO A 232 2.23 9.23 -14.39
C PRO A 232 2.38 9.22 -15.91
N PHE A 233 3.17 8.28 -16.47
CA PHE A 233 3.33 8.11 -17.92
C PHE A 233 2.22 7.26 -18.55
N GLN A 234 1.48 6.50 -17.75
CA GLN A 234 0.36 5.68 -18.21
C GLN A 234 -0.95 6.35 -17.87
N GLU A 235 -1.94 6.14 -18.73
CA GLU A 235 -3.32 6.55 -18.46
C GLU A 235 -3.92 5.65 -17.39
N ASP A 236 -4.62 6.25 -16.44
CA ASP A 236 -5.32 5.52 -15.39
C ASP A 236 -6.60 4.87 -15.96
N GLU A 237 -7.11 3.84 -15.30
CA GLU A 237 -8.36 3.16 -15.68
C GLU A 237 -9.52 4.17 -15.80
N ILE A 238 -9.58 5.16 -14.91
CA ILE A 238 -10.60 6.22 -14.96
C ILE A 238 -10.51 7.03 -16.26
N GLU A 239 -9.31 7.29 -16.79
CA GLU A 239 -9.12 8.05 -18.03
C GLU A 239 -9.56 7.26 -19.28
N GLN A 240 -9.53 5.94 -19.19
CA GLN A 240 -9.83 5.02 -20.30
C GLN A 240 -11.24 4.44 -20.24
N SER A 241 -11.88 4.45 -19.07
CA SER A 241 -13.22 3.87 -18.93
C SER A 241 -14.25 4.62 -19.74
N THR A 242 -14.99 3.88 -20.54
CA THR A 242 -16.15 4.34 -21.32
C THR A 242 -17.46 3.84 -20.74
N ILE A 243 -17.39 3.04 -19.66
CA ILE A 243 -18.53 2.40 -19.03
C ILE A 243 -18.96 3.19 -17.80
N VAL A 244 -20.25 3.38 -17.64
CA VAL A 244 -20.87 3.91 -16.42
C VAL A 244 -21.81 2.90 -15.81
N ASP A 245 -21.63 2.68 -14.51
CA ASP A 245 -22.54 1.89 -13.70
C ASP A 245 -23.80 2.70 -13.41
N LEU A 246 -24.93 2.12 -13.76
CA LEU A 246 -26.25 2.73 -13.58
C LEU A 246 -26.98 2.06 -12.43
N LEU A 247 -27.40 2.87 -11.47
CA LEU A 247 -28.33 2.50 -10.42
C LEU A 247 -29.47 3.49 -10.44
N PHE A 248 -30.51 3.20 -11.21
CA PHE A 248 -31.67 4.06 -11.32
C PHE A 248 -32.73 3.67 -10.27
N PRO A 249 -33.06 4.58 -9.34
CA PRO A 249 -33.98 4.26 -8.27
C PRO A 249 -35.44 4.25 -8.77
N ILE A 250 -36.06 3.08 -8.77
CA ILE A 250 -37.47 2.89 -9.05
C ILE A 250 -38.05 1.93 -8.00
N ASP A 251 -39.25 2.21 -7.51
CA ASP A 251 -40.00 1.28 -6.69
C ASP A 251 -40.76 0.26 -7.57
N PRO A 252 -40.78 -1.03 -7.25
CA PRO A 252 -40.28 -1.68 -6.04
C PRO A 252 -38.79 -2.14 -6.13
N LYS A 253 -38.17 -2.08 -7.30
CA LYS A 253 -36.80 -2.59 -7.52
C LYS A 253 -36.01 -1.61 -8.38
N PRO A 254 -34.84 -1.16 -7.93
CA PRO A 254 -33.96 -0.29 -8.73
C PRO A 254 -33.48 -1.01 -10.00
N VAL A 255 -33.29 -0.25 -11.08
CA VAL A 255 -32.71 -0.75 -12.32
C VAL A 255 -31.19 -0.66 -12.22
N PHE A 256 -30.51 -1.78 -12.46
CA PHE A 256 -29.07 -1.88 -12.55
C PHE A 256 -28.66 -2.08 -14.01
N GLY A 257 -27.56 -1.49 -14.42
CA GLY A 257 -27.01 -1.71 -15.75
C GLY A 257 -25.65 -1.06 -15.90
N GLU A 258 -24.91 -1.50 -16.88
CA GLU A 258 -23.67 -0.89 -17.34
C GLU A 258 -23.94 -0.30 -18.73
N PHE A 259 -23.57 0.94 -18.94
CA PHE A 259 -23.75 1.63 -20.21
C PHE A 259 -22.40 2.13 -20.74
N ASP A 260 -22.02 1.67 -21.92
CA ASP A 260 -20.82 2.13 -22.61
C ASP A 260 -21.18 3.26 -23.59
N TRP A 261 -20.76 4.51 -23.28
CA TRP A 261 -21.13 5.66 -24.12
C TRP A 261 -20.43 5.72 -25.49
N GLU A 262 -19.48 4.82 -25.78
CA GLU A 262 -18.83 4.70 -27.08
C GLU A 262 -19.42 3.57 -27.94
N LEU A 263 -19.90 2.50 -27.29
CA LEU A 263 -20.38 1.31 -27.97
C LEU A 263 -21.89 1.16 -27.98
N ASP A 264 -22.58 1.69 -26.94
CA ASP A 264 -24.03 1.51 -26.79
C ASP A 264 -24.81 2.71 -27.33
N GLU A 265 -25.89 2.43 -28.02
CA GLU A 265 -26.89 3.44 -28.35
C GLU A 265 -27.94 3.56 -27.23
N LEU A 266 -28.12 4.78 -26.69
CA LEU A 266 -29.00 5.02 -25.55
C LEU A 266 -30.45 4.59 -25.79
N GLU A 267 -30.94 4.74 -27.01
CA GLU A 267 -32.30 4.31 -27.36
C GLU A 267 -32.42 2.79 -27.30
N GLU A 268 -31.52 2.08 -27.98
CA GLU A 268 -31.51 0.60 -27.99
C GLU A 268 -31.31 0.04 -26.57
N PHE A 269 -30.39 0.61 -25.80
CA PHE A 269 -30.15 0.20 -24.44
C PHE A 269 -31.41 0.32 -23.57
N THR A 270 -32.09 1.47 -23.68
CA THR A 270 -33.32 1.72 -22.93
C THR A 270 -34.45 0.80 -23.38
N ASP A 271 -34.60 0.57 -24.69
CA ASP A 271 -35.64 -0.29 -25.23
C ASP A 271 -35.43 -1.76 -24.82
N LYS A 272 -34.19 -2.25 -24.76
CA LYS A 272 -33.86 -3.58 -24.23
C LYS A 272 -34.27 -3.76 -22.78
N LEU A 273 -34.06 -2.73 -21.94
CA LEU A 273 -34.48 -2.76 -20.53
C LEU A 273 -36.03 -2.78 -20.40
N ILE A 274 -36.74 -2.11 -21.31
CA ILE A 274 -38.21 -2.13 -21.33
C ILE A 274 -38.72 -3.49 -21.82
N GLU A 275 -38.14 -4.06 -22.88
CA GLU A 275 -38.47 -5.40 -23.39
C GLU A 275 -38.19 -6.49 -22.34
N GLY A 276 -37.13 -6.32 -21.53
CA GLY A 276 -36.79 -7.20 -20.41
C GLY A 276 -37.64 -7.01 -19.16
N GLU A 277 -38.64 -6.12 -19.18
CA GLU A 277 -39.48 -5.77 -18.01
C GLU A 277 -38.68 -5.23 -16.79
N GLU A 278 -37.44 -4.78 -17.01
CA GLU A 278 -36.61 -4.17 -15.98
C GLU A 278 -36.90 -2.69 -15.79
N LEU A 279 -37.31 -2.00 -16.87
CA LEU A 279 -37.66 -0.59 -16.86
C LEU A 279 -39.11 -0.38 -17.32
N PRO A 280 -39.99 0.25 -16.53
CA PRO A 280 -41.32 0.62 -16.96
C PRO A 280 -41.30 1.63 -18.11
N ALA A 281 -42.18 1.47 -19.10
CA ALA A 281 -42.21 2.29 -20.30
C ALA A 281 -42.47 3.79 -20.03
N ASP A 282 -43.18 4.12 -18.95
CA ASP A 282 -43.43 5.49 -18.50
C ASP A 282 -42.17 6.17 -17.90
N GLN A 283 -41.17 5.38 -17.53
CA GLN A 283 -39.88 5.85 -16.99
C GLN A 283 -38.79 5.99 -18.05
N LYS A 284 -39.09 5.76 -19.34
CA LYS A 284 -38.14 5.84 -20.46
C LYS A 284 -37.37 7.18 -20.48
N GLU A 285 -38.06 8.30 -20.49
CA GLU A 285 -37.42 9.63 -20.56
C GLU A 285 -36.68 10.03 -19.27
N PRO A 286 -37.23 9.83 -18.06
CA PRO A 286 -36.46 10.02 -16.83
C PRO A 286 -35.17 9.19 -16.80
N PHE A 287 -35.21 7.92 -17.19
CA PHE A 287 -34.03 7.04 -17.23
C PHE A 287 -32.99 7.55 -18.24
N LYS A 288 -33.39 7.89 -19.46
CA LYS A 288 -32.46 8.47 -20.46
C LYS A 288 -31.78 9.74 -19.98
N ASN A 289 -32.49 10.60 -19.27
CA ASN A 289 -31.90 11.81 -18.70
C ASN A 289 -30.91 11.47 -17.59
N PHE A 290 -31.22 10.49 -16.75
CA PHE A 290 -30.31 9.99 -15.72
C PHE A 290 -29.02 9.44 -16.33
N VAL A 291 -29.12 8.57 -17.38
CA VAL A 291 -27.95 8.04 -18.08
C VAL A 291 -27.11 9.17 -18.68
N LYS A 292 -27.74 10.14 -19.35
CA LYS A 292 -27.03 11.31 -19.91
C LYS A 292 -26.29 12.11 -18.83
N GLU A 293 -26.87 12.26 -17.66
CA GLU A 293 -26.22 12.93 -16.54
C GLU A 293 -25.03 12.14 -16.02
N LYS A 294 -25.19 10.82 -15.82
CA LYS A 294 -24.09 9.92 -15.40
C LYS A 294 -22.95 9.91 -16.41
N VAL A 295 -23.22 9.84 -17.68
CA VAL A 295 -22.20 9.94 -18.75
C VAL A 295 -21.50 11.31 -18.72
N ARG A 296 -22.22 12.38 -18.46
CA ARG A 296 -21.61 13.72 -18.33
C ARG A 296 -20.69 13.82 -17.12
N GLU A 297 -21.11 13.27 -15.98
CA GLU A 297 -20.30 13.18 -14.77
C GLU A 297 -19.03 12.37 -15.01
N ALA A 298 -19.14 11.19 -15.63
CA ALA A 298 -18.01 10.31 -15.96
C ALA A 298 -17.03 10.99 -16.94
N LYS A 299 -17.51 11.58 -18.02
CA LYS A 299 -16.67 12.32 -18.98
C LYS A 299 -15.95 13.51 -18.32
N LYS A 300 -16.59 14.17 -17.36
CA LYS A 300 -15.96 15.22 -16.56
C LYS A 300 -14.86 14.65 -15.67
N ALA A 301 -15.13 13.56 -14.96
CA ALA A 301 -14.14 12.88 -14.12
C ALA A 301 -12.92 12.40 -14.94
N ASN A 302 -13.12 11.80 -16.10
CA ASN A 302 -12.05 11.39 -17.00
C ASN A 302 -11.16 12.58 -17.42
N ARG A 303 -11.77 13.70 -17.77
CA ARG A 303 -11.03 14.90 -18.13
C ARG A 303 -10.24 15.46 -16.96
N GLU A 304 -10.84 15.54 -15.77
CA GLU A 304 -10.16 16.03 -14.55
C GLU A 304 -8.99 15.10 -14.15
N ALA A 305 -9.17 13.78 -14.26
CA ALA A 305 -8.10 12.81 -14.03
C ALA A 305 -6.94 13.00 -15.01
N ARG A 306 -7.24 13.17 -16.31
CA ARG A 306 -6.24 13.43 -17.35
C ARG A 306 -5.48 14.75 -17.13
N GLU A 307 -6.17 15.79 -16.74
CA GLU A 307 -5.55 17.10 -16.43
C GLU A 307 -4.67 17.00 -15.19
N ALA A 308 -5.13 16.29 -14.15
CA ALA A 308 -4.36 16.02 -12.92
C ALA A 308 -3.08 15.25 -13.23
N ARG A 309 -3.14 14.20 -14.06
CA ARG A 309 -1.97 13.44 -14.50
C ARG A 309 -0.97 14.31 -15.26
N LYS A 310 -1.45 15.08 -16.23
CA LYS A 310 -0.57 16.00 -17.00
C LYS A 310 0.11 17.02 -16.09
N LYS A 311 -0.62 17.56 -15.11
CA LYS A 311 -0.07 18.49 -14.14
C LYS A 311 0.98 17.82 -13.26
N ALA A 312 0.71 16.64 -12.72
CA ALA A 312 1.65 15.87 -11.92
C ALA A 312 2.94 15.58 -12.69
N LEU A 313 2.84 15.23 -13.99
CA LEU A 313 3.98 15.00 -14.86
C LEU A 313 4.79 16.27 -15.12
N ALA A 314 4.12 17.42 -15.29
CA ALA A 314 4.78 18.70 -15.50
C ALA A 314 5.53 19.20 -14.25
N GLU A 315 4.99 18.95 -13.07
CA GLU A 315 5.56 19.33 -11.77
C GLU A 315 6.69 18.39 -11.32
N MET A 316 6.80 17.19 -11.94
CA MET A 316 7.79 16.18 -11.58
C MET A 316 9.21 16.61 -12.04
N SER A 317 10.20 16.39 -11.16
CA SER A 317 11.61 16.61 -11.52
C SER A 317 12.09 15.62 -12.59
N GLU A 318 13.07 16.04 -13.42
CA GLU A 318 13.64 15.17 -14.45
C GLU A 318 14.31 13.91 -13.86
N GLU A 319 14.90 14.01 -12.66
CA GLU A 319 15.43 12.85 -11.94
C GLU A 319 14.34 11.85 -11.58
N ALA A 320 13.19 12.35 -11.13
CA ALA A 320 12.05 11.49 -10.80
C ALA A 320 11.46 10.85 -12.07
N LYS A 321 11.35 11.59 -13.17
CA LYS A 321 10.91 11.04 -14.48
C LYS A 321 11.83 9.91 -14.92
N ALA A 322 13.14 10.17 -14.95
CA ALA A 322 14.14 9.18 -15.34
C ALA A 322 14.12 7.94 -14.44
N ALA A 323 13.86 8.11 -13.15
CA ALA A 323 13.75 6.99 -12.22
C ALA A 323 12.49 6.15 -12.45
N TYR A 324 11.36 6.78 -12.77
CA TYR A 324 10.13 6.04 -13.16
C TYR A 324 10.32 5.28 -14.47
N GLU A 325 10.94 5.89 -15.48
CA GLU A 325 11.23 5.24 -16.78
C GLU A 325 12.16 4.04 -16.65
N ASN A 326 13.16 4.13 -15.76
CA ASN A 326 14.15 3.08 -15.54
C ASN A 326 13.78 2.06 -14.45
N MET A 327 12.60 2.20 -13.84
CA MET A 327 12.13 1.29 -12.81
C MET A 327 11.94 -0.11 -13.37
N LYS A 328 12.51 -1.11 -12.70
CA LYS A 328 12.43 -2.51 -13.12
C LYS A 328 11.73 -3.35 -12.07
N PHE A 329 10.89 -4.26 -12.54
CA PHE A 329 10.11 -5.16 -11.71
C PHE A 329 10.55 -6.59 -11.94
N PHE A 330 10.85 -7.29 -10.86
CA PHE A 330 11.22 -8.70 -10.86
C PHE A 330 10.22 -9.47 -10.01
N LYS A 331 9.87 -10.67 -10.44
CA LYS A 331 8.95 -11.54 -9.73
C LYS A 331 9.63 -12.87 -9.47
N PHE A 332 9.75 -13.23 -8.19
CA PHE A 332 10.43 -14.44 -7.75
C PHE A 332 9.43 -15.45 -7.24
N TYR A 333 9.46 -16.62 -7.83
CA TYR A 333 8.76 -17.80 -7.36
C TYR A 333 9.71 -18.69 -6.57
N PRO A 334 9.19 -19.53 -5.65
CA PRO A 334 10.03 -20.50 -4.98
C PRO A 334 10.64 -21.48 -5.97
N ALA A 335 11.90 -21.86 -5.73
CA ALA A 335 12.56 -22.92 -6.48
C ALA A 335 11.92 -24.28 -6.15
N PRO A 336 11.89 -25.23 -7.11
CA PRO A 336 11.39 -26.59 -6.88
C PRO A 336 12.10 -27.26 -5.71
N SER A 337 11.34 -27.89 -4.83
CA SER A 337 11.84 -28.67 -3.70
C SER A 337 10.97 -29.93 -3.53
N PRO A 338 11.53 -31.07 -3.07
CA PRO A 338 10.76 -32.28 -2.83
C PRO A 338 9.65 -32.11 -1.78
N ASP A 339 9.83 -31.16 -0.86
CA ASP A 339 8.92 -30.91 0.27
C ASP A 339 7.85 -29.87 -0.02
N THR A 340 7.84 -29.32 -1.25
CA THR A 340 6.90 -28.25 -1.65
C THR A 340 6.20 -28.60 -2.96
N PRO A 341 5.01 -28.08 -3.20
CA PRO A 341 4.35 -28.17 -4.50
C PRO A 341 5.24 -27.61 -5.62
N ASP A 342 5.21 -28.25 -6.79
CA ASP A 342 5.93 -27.78 -7.97
C ASP A 342 5.21 -26.62 -8.66
N VAL A 343 5.77 -25.44 -8.54
CA VAL A 343 5.23 -24.20 -9.11
C VAL A 343 5.83 -23.81 -10.46
N SER A 344 6.72 -24.61 -11.02
CA SER A 344 7.45 -24.31 -12.26
C SER A 344 6.53 -24.04 -13.45
N ARG A 345 5.35 -24.68 -13.48
CA ARG A 345 4.38 -24.60 -14.57
C ARG A 345 3.35 -23.47 -14.42
N VAL A 346 3.27 -22.84 -13.24
CA VAL A 346 2.25 -21.84 -12.90
C VAL A 346 2.81 -20.42 -12.78
N LYS A 347 4.02 -20.20 -13.23
CA LYS A 347 4.66 -18.88 -13.21
C LYS A 347 3.94 -17.91 -14.16
N SER A 348 3.51 -16.76 -13.65
CA SER A 348 2.87 -15.69 -14.41
C SER A 348 3.68 -14.40 -14.30
N ALA A 349 3.84 -13.70 -15.42
CA ALA A 349 4.51 -12.40 -15.44
C ALA A 349 3.65 -11.28 -14.83
N PHE A 350 2.34 -11.47 -14.70
CA PHE A 350 1.43 -10.49 -14.11
C PHE A 350 1.67 -10.40 -12.59
N ILE A 351 1.89 -9.19 -12.08
CA ILE A 351 2.09 -8.92 -10.65
C ILE A 351 0.75 -8.57 -10.00
N ASN A 352 0.18 -7.44 -10.36
CA ASN A 352 -1.13 -6.97 -9.97
C ASN A 352 -1.59 -5.87 -10.93
N ARG A 353 -2.80 -5.36 -10.75
CA ARG A 353 -3.35 -4.33 -11.63
C ARG A 353 -2.59 -3.00 -11.60
N TYR A 354 -1.82 -2.70 -10.54
CA TYR A 354 -1.05 -1.46 -10.41
C TYR A 354 0.30 -1.55 -11.12
N TYR A 355 1.00 -2.67 -10.92
CA TYR A 355 2.35 -2.88 -11.45
C TYR A 355 2.36 -3.49 -12.85
N GLY A 356 1.24 -4.11 -13.26
CA GLY A 356 1.14 -4.80 -14.54
C GLY A 356 2.04 -6.04 -14.59
N LYS A 357 2.95 -6.08 -15.56
CA LYS A 357 3.84 -7.23 -15.79
C LYS A 357 5.26 -6.98 -15.30
N ALA A 358 5.87 -8.01 -14.70
CA ALA A 358 7.27 -7.99 -14.36
C ALA A 358 8.15 -7.98 -15.61
N HIS A 359 9.28 -7.29 -15.55
CA HIS A 359 10.32 -7.31 -16.59
C HIS A 359 10.97 -8.68 -16.70
N LYS A 360 11.11 -9.37 -15.55
CA LYS A 360 11.67 -10.71 -15.47
C LYS A 360 10.94 -11.53 -14.40
N VAL A 361 10.66 -12.79 -14.72
CA VAL A 361 10.11 -13.80 -13.80
C VAL A 361 11.18 -14.86 -13.58
N ILE A 362 11.50 -15.13 -12.33
CA ILE A 362 12.59 -15.99 -11.90
C ILE A 362 12.05 -17.10 -11.01
#